data_99e4a5a61980b2dba350b22984bd30fb
#
_entry.id   99e4a5a61980b2dba350b22984bd30fb
#
_cell.length_a   1.000
_cell.length_b   1.000
_cell.length_c   1.000
_cell.angle_alpha   90.00
_cell.angle_beta   90.00
_cell.angle_gamma   90.00
#
_symmetry.space_group_name_H-M   'P 1'
#
loop_
_entity.id
_entity.type
_entity.pdbx_description
1 polymer ?
#
loop_
_entity_poly.entity_id
_entity_poly.type
_entity_poly.pdbx_seq_one_letter_code
_entity_poly.pdbx_strand_id
1 'polypeptide(L)'
;MQPQLKSKVRCADREVGEVSKVIMDPLSQEVSHLVVSMNGAGERQIPMGAVQTVAEDLVQLRSSSSEILGLPPFKRDDYVTLHEVEIPGLERHIHVTPGEVLVPFPELERNVKRRTFFANLTHVVGLFIGLPLAYPVLKFLMKPMYAPLDNNWLKIGNIAKVKDENSGTQFEYKRKIKEAYMPEAEIEKNVWLVKATPAVLEKVYQGKDMEFMDSAGKAIWTNKKDFPYLAFSGKCPHLGCAYKWRKHKVLGQVFLCPCHLSIYDASGQVLDGPAPRPLDLLPIQVSASGEVQIIDMEFKAGIKTQTRIV
;
A
#
# COMPACT_ATOMS: atom_id res chain seq x y z
N MET A 1 13.47 51.52 1.12
CA MET A 1 12.80 51.58 -0.19
C MET A 1 13.64 50.83 -1.20
N GLN A 2 13.06 50.04 -2.05
CA GLN A 2 13.78 49.36 -3.13
C GLN A 2 13.81 50.27 -4.37
N PRO A 3 14.92 50.31 -5.12
CA PRO A 3 15.02 51.10 -6.34
C PRO A 3 14.03 50.58 -7.39
N GLN A 4 13.28 51.49 -8.00
CA GLN A 4 12.32 51.16 -9.06
C GLN A 4 13.01 51.27 -10.45
N LEU A 5 12.51 50.49 -11.40
CA LEU A 5 12.94 50.59 -12.80
C LEU A 5 12.55 51.94 -13.37
N LYS A 6 13.37 52.49 -14.25
CA LYS A 6 13.25 53.83 -14.85
C LYS A 6 13.42 54.98 -13.86
N SER A 7 13.75 54.72 -12.59
CA SER A 7 14.13 55.80 -11.67
C SER A 7 15.38 56.49 -12.21
N LYS A 8 15.40 57.83 -12.14
CA LYS A 8 16.56 58.65 -12.50
C LYS A 8 17.71 58.39 -11.55
N VAL A 9 18.92 58.35 -12.07
CA VAL A 9 20.14 58.16 -11.28
C VAL A 9 20.97 59.42 -11.27
N ARG A 10 21.22 59.96 -10.08
CA ARG A 10 22.01 61.16 -9.85
C ARG A 10 23.27 60.82 -9.06
N CYS A 11 24.40 61.17 -9.61
CA CYS A 11 25.66 61.18 -8.90
C CYS A 11 25.76 62.40 -8.00
N ALA A 12 26.88 62.57 -7.27
CA ALA A 12 27.12 63.70 -6.41
C ALA A 12 27.16 65.02 -7.20
N ASP A 13 27.56 64.98 -8.46
CA ASP A 13 27.81 66.10 -9.36
C ASP A 13 26.72 66.35 -10.41
N ARG A 14 26.06 65.30 -10.93
CA ARG A 14 25.06 65.48 -11.99
C ARG A 14 24.15 64.21 -12.12
N GLU A 15 23.06 64.35 -12.86
CA GLU A 15 22.25 63.26 -13.34
C GLU A 15 22.97 62.52 -14.46
N VAL A 16 23.02 61.18 -14.39
CA VAL A 16 23.82 60.35 -15.28
C VAL A 16 23.01 59.38 -16.14
N GLY A 17 21.77 59.09 -15.82
CA GLY A 17 20.92 58.17 -16.58
C GLY A 17 19.76 57.65 -15.77
N GLU A 18 19.28 56.48 -16.13
CA GLU A 18 18.14 55.82 -15.47
C GLU A 18 18.43 54.34 -15.19
N VAL A 19 17.75 53.76 -14.20
CA VAL A 19 17.82 52.34 -13.88
C VAL A 19 17.16 51.55 -14.98
N SER A 20 17.93 50.76 -15.72
CA SER A 20 17.42 49.89 -16.80
C SER A 20 17.08 48.50 -16.32
N LYS A 21 17.85 47.94 -15.37
CA LYS A 21 17.67 46.58 -14.82
C LYS A 21 18.18 46.53 -13.40
N VAL A 22 17.72 45.53 -12.65
CA VAL A 22 18.23 45.21 -11.29
C VAL A 22 18.81 43.80 -11.28
N ILE A 23 19.89 43.63 -10.52
CA ILE A 23 20.54 42.34 -10.33
C ILE A 23 20.22 41.89 -8.91
N MET A 24 19.59 40.73 -8.77
CA MET A 24 19.25 40.16 -7.49
C MET A 24 20.23 39.05 -7.10
N ASP A 25 20.55 38.97 -5.82
CA ASP A 25 21.23 37.81 -5.26
C ASP A 25 20.20 36.68 -5.11
N PRO A 26 20.42 35.50 -5.72
CA PRO A 26 19.50 34.38 -5.71
C PRO A 26 19.30 33.75 -4.31
N LEU A 27 20.22 34.01 -3.38
CA LEU A 27 20.17 33.45 -2.02
C LEU A 27 19.41 34.37 -1.06
N SER A 28 19.79 35.65 -1.02
CA SER A 28 19.18 36.65 -0.12
C SER A 28 17.87 37.22 -0.67
N GLN A 29 17.63 37.09 -1.98
CA GLN A 29 16.53 37.72 -2.70
C GLN A 29 16.53 39.26 -2.57
N GLU A 30 17.71 39.83 -2.29
CA GLU A 30 17.92 41.27 -2.23
C GLU A 30 18.58 41.79 -3.51
N VAL A 31 18.32 43.05 -3.83
CA VAL A 31 18.99 43.70 -4.96
C VAL A 31 20.47 43.90 -4.61
N SER A 32 21.36 43.25 -5.36
CA SER A 32 22.81 43.35 -5.18
C SER A 32 23.42 44.49 -5.97
N HIS A 33 22.93 44.70 -7.20
CA HIS A 33 23.46 45.75 -8.11
C HIS A 33 22.32 46.36 -8.93
N LEU A 34 22.54 47.59 -9.39
CA LEU A 34 21.70 48.27 -10.37
C LEU A 34 22.44 48.32 -11.72
N VAL A 35 21.71 48.10 -12.80
CA VAL A 35 22.19 48.39 -14.14
C VAL A 35 21.62 49.74 -14.57
N VAL A 36 22.48 50.69 -14.77
CA VAL A 36 22.09 52.05 -15.12
C VAL A 36 22.45 52.31 -16.57
N SER A 37 21.45 52.75 -17.36
CA SER A 37 21.64 53.21 -18.72
C SER A 37 22.13 54.67 -18.68
N MET A 38 23.39 54.88 -19.07
CA MET A 38 24.03 56.17 -19.02
C MET A 38 23.79 56.94 -20.32
N ASN A 39 23.51 58.24 -20.21
CA ASN A 39 23.31 59.09 -21.38
C ASN A 39 24.55 59.13 -22.26
N GLY A 40 24.58 58.36 -23.37
CA GLY A 40 25.67 58.31 -24.35
C GLY A 40 26.87 57.41 -23.99
N ALA A 41 26.89 56.70 -22.85
CA ALA A 41 28.02 55.89 -22.39
C ALA A 41 27.71 54.41 -22.17
N GLY A 42 26.54 53.92 -22.64
CA GLY A 42 26.10 52.52 -22.47
C GLY A 42 25.66 52.18 -21.06
N GLU A 43 25.47 50.88 -20.76
CA GLU A 43 25.03 50.41 -19.46
C GLU A 43 26.22 50.15 -18.51
N ARG A 44 26.06 50.51 -17.23
CA ARG A 44 27.04 50.26 -16.16
C ARG A 44 26.40 49.55 -15.00
N GLN A 45 27.16 48.64 -14.39
CA GLN A 45 26.72 47.92 -13.20
C GLN A 45 27.20 48.66 -11.94
N ILE A 46 26.27 49.01 -11.07
CA ILE A 46 26.53 49.79 -9.85
C ILE A 46 26.12 48.95 -8.65
N PRO A 47 27.03 48.67 -7.69
CA PRO A 47 26.71 47.93 -6.49
C PRO A 47 25.76 48.73 -5.58
N MET A 48 24.84 48.05 -4.88
CA MET A 48 23.91 48.71 -3.93
C MET A 48 24.63 49.48 -2.82
N GLY A 49 25.86 49.09 -2.46
CA GLY A 49 26.69 49.81 -1.51
C GLY A 49 27.09 51.26 -1.95
N ALA A 50 27.00 51.57 -3.24
CA ALA A 50 27.25 52.92 -3.77
C ALA A 50 25.98 53.80 -3.75
N VAL A 51 24.82 53.26 -3.46
CA VAL A 51 23.54 53.98 -3.33
C VAL A 51 23.49 54.67 -1.98
N GLN A 52 23.17 55.95 -1.96
CA GLN A 52 23.05 56.77 -0.77
C GLN A 52 21.60 56.84 -0.29
N THR A 53 20.69 57.14 -1.20
CA THR A 53 19.25 57.20 -0.92
C THR A 53 18.44 56.77 -2.13
N VAL A 54 17.27 56.19 -1.87
CA VAL A 54 16.30 55.80 -2.90
C VAL A 54 14.98 56.51 -2.58
N ALA A 55 14.53 57.36 -3.50
CA ALA A 55 13.21 57.98 -3.50
C ALA A 55 12.36 57.34 -4.61
N GLU A 56 11.08 57.65 -4.72
CA GLU A 56 10.16 57.01 -5.67
C GLU A 56 10.68 57.01 -7.11
N ASP A 57 11.24 58.13 -7.59
CA ASP A 57 11.73 58.28 -8.97
C ASP A 57 13.20 58.64 -9.07
N LEU A 58 13.93 58.62 -7.95
CA LEU A 58 15.33 59.08 -7.91
C LEU A 58 16.19 58.15 -7.06
N VAL A 59 17.30 57.71 -7.65
CA VAL A 59 18.36 56.97 -6.95
C VAL A 59 19.57 57.90 -6.84
N GLN A 60 19.96 58.30 -5.63
CA GLN A 60 21.10 59.11 -5.35
C GLN A 60 22.33 58.22 -5.08
N LEU A 61 23.42 58.45 -5.81
CA LEU A 61 24.69 57.76 -5.61
C LEU A 61 25.65 58.61 -4.79
N ARG A 62 26.54 57.95 -4.05
CA ARG A 62 27.65 58.60 -3.32
C ARG A 62 28.81 59.00 -4.23
N SER A 63 28.97 58.26 -5.30
CA SER A 63 30.10 58.41 -6.25
C SER A 63 29.91 59.59 -7.25
N SER A 64 30.99 60.10 -7.77
CA SER A 64 30.98 61.07 -8.86
C SER A 64 30.65 60.40 -10.21
N SER A 65 30.20 61.20 -11.17
CA SER A 65 29.94 60.72 -12.53
C SER A 65 31.15 60.11 -13.21
N SER A 66 32.38 60.68 -12.94
CA SER A 66 33.65 60.17 -13.49
C SER A 66 34.00 58.76 -12.95
N GLU A 67 33.68 58.47 -11.66
CA GLU A 67 33.88 57.13 -11.04
C GLU A 67 32.99 56.13 -11.67
N ILE A 68 31.69 56.43 -11.85
CA ILE A 68 30.71 55.55 -12.47
C ILE A 68 31.07 55.25 -13.94
N LEU A 69 31.53 56.24 -14.69
CA LEU A 69 32.03 56.08 -16.08
C LEU A 69 33.22 55.14 -16.17
N GLY A 70 34.06 55.09 -15.13
CA GLY A 70 35.21 54.19 -15.03
C GLY A 70 34.87 52.72 -14.72
N LEU A 71 33.66 52.43 -14.33
CA LEU A 71 33.23 51.06 -14.10
C LEU A 71 33.19 50.28 -15.43
N PRO A 72 33.42 48.96 -15.40
CA PRO A 72 33.33 48.12 -16.60
C PRO A 72 31.92 48.16 -17.19
N PRO A 73 31.78 48.06 -18.52
CA PRO A 73 30.48 47.99 -19.17
C PRO A 73 29.74 46.75 -18.72
N PHE A 74 28.43 46.87 -18.56
CA PHE A 74 27.58 45.75 -18.23
C PHE A 74 27.56 44.69 -19.38
N LYS A 75 27.82 43.44 -19.04
CA LYS A 75 27.77 42.30 -19.98
C LYS A 75 26.56 41.43 -19.65
N ARG A 76 25.63 41.36 -20.57
CA ARG A 76 24.39 40.62 -20.38
C ARG A 76 24.62 39.09 -20.32
N ASP A 77 25.65 38.59 -21.01
CA ASP A 77 25.94 37.15 -21.12
C ASP A 77 26.30 36.50 -19.79
N ASP A 78 26.66 37.29 -18.77
CA ASP A 78 26.99 36.84 -17.43
C ASP A 78 25.73 36.65 -16.55
N TYR A 79 24.54 36.92 -17.07
CA TYR A 79 23.27 36.93 -16.30
C TYR A 79 22.14 36.25 -17.03
N VAL A 80 21.27 35.62 -16.24
CA VAL A 80 19.99 35.01 -16.68
C VAL A 80 18.85 35.94 -16.31
N THR A 81 17.94 36.18 -17.25
CA THR A 81 16.68 36.90 -17.00
C THR A 81 15.75 36.00 -16.22
N LEU A 82 15.26 36.45 -15.07
CA LEU A 82 14.19 35.75 -14.37
C LEU A 82 12.87 35.98 -15.15
N HIS A 83 12.47 34.96 -15.89
CA HIS A 83 11.10 34.76 -16.29
C HIS A 83 10.52 33.81 -15.23
N GLU A 84 9.46 34.17 -14.56
CA GLU A 84 8.72 33.31 -13.61
C GLU A 84 9.46 32.02 -13.23
N VAL A 85 10.41 32.09 -12.28
CA VAL A 85 11.10 30.89 -11.81
C VAL A 85 10.34 30.38 -10.58
N GLU A 86 9.61 29.29 -10.74
CA GLU A 86 9.19 28.47 -9.60
C GLU A 86 10.45 27.90 -8.95
N ILE A 87 10.86 28.45 -7.83
CA ILE A 87 11.90 27.85 -7.00
C ILE A 87 11.20 26.78 -6.15
N PRO A 88 11.47 25.47 -6.38
CA PRO A 88 10.84 24.41 -5.59
C PRO A 88 11.17 24.59 -4.11
N GLY A 89 10.14 24.82 -3.29
CA GLY A 89 10.25 25.00 -1.84
C GLY A 89 10.17 26.45 -1.34
N LEU A 90 9.88 27.45 -2.19
CA LEU A 90 9.53 28.80 -1.76
C LEU A 90 8.09 29.10 -2.19
N GLU A 91 7.18 29.27 -1.23
CA GLU A 91 5.75 29.59 -1.47
C GLU A 91 5.49 31.06 -1.85
N ARG A 92 6.48 31.77 -2.44
CA ARG A 92 6.31 33.16 -2.89
C ARG A 92 6.45 33.25 -4.39
N HIS A 93 5.32 33.50 -5.06
CA HIS A 93 5.30 33.96 -6.44
C HIS A 93 5.83 35.39 -6.52
N ILE A 94 7.01 35.56 -7.07
CA ILE A 94 7.55 36.90 -7.39
C ILE A 94 7.09 37.20 -8.80
N HIS A 95 6.10 38.08 -8.94
CA HIS A 95 5.78 38.67 -10.25
C HIS A 95 6.89 39.63 -10.66
N VAL A 96 7.70 39.23 -11.62
CA VAL A 96 8.76 40.03 -12.18
C VAL A 96 8.42 40.35 -13.61
N THR A 97 8.56 41.61 -14.00
CA THR A 97 8.37 42.04 -15.39
C THR A 97 9.47 41.40 -16.25
N PRO A 98 9.15 40.68 -17.34
CA PRO A 98 10.13 39.98 -18.14
C PRO A 98 11.20 40.91 -18.69
N GLY A 99 12.47 40.57 -18.45
CA GLY A 99 13.62 41.26 -19.00
C GLY A 99 14.32 42.29 -18.10
N GLU A 100 13.78 42.61 -16.92
CA GLU A 100 14.24 43.68 -16.06
C GLU A 100 14.98 43.25 -14.80
N VAL A 101 14.79 41.97 -14.37
CA VAL A 101 15.51 41.41 -13.24
C VAL A 101 16.48 40.32 -13.70
N LEU A 102 17.71 40.44 -13.28
CA LEU A 102 18.82 39.57 -13.68
C LEU A 102 19.41 38.85 -12.48
N VAL A 103 19.85 37.62 -12.68
CA VAL A 103 20.56 36.81 -11.67
C VAL A 103 21.89 36.35 -12.27
N PRO A 104 23.00 36.41 -11.52
CA PRO A 104 24.30 35.94 -12.00
C PRO A 104 24.24 34.44 -12.33
N PHE A 105 24.56 34.10 -13.57
CA PHE A 105 24.48 32.70 -14.06
C PHE A 105 25.35 31.71 -13.24
N PRO A 106 26.62 32.03 -12.89
CA PRO A 106 27.47 31.11 -12.14
C PRO A 106 26.93 30.75 -10.75
N GLU A 107 26.26 31.71 -10.09
CA GLU A 107 25.70 31.49 -8.74
C GLU A 107 24.42 30.65 -8.78
N LEU A 108 23.56 30.87 -9.77
CA LEU A 108 22.37 30.06 -9.97
C LEU A 108 22.73 28.60 -10.27
N GLU A 109 23.70 28.38 -11.19
CA GLU A 109 24.14 27.03 -11.56
C GLU A 109 24.78 26.28 -10.37
N ARG A 110 25.61 26.96 -9.60
CA ARG A 110 26.27 26.38 -8.43
C ARG A 110 25.26 25.96 -7.36
N ASN A 111 24.27 26.78 -7.08
CA ASN A 111 23.26 26.51 -6.07
C ASN A 111 22.31 25.41 -6.49
N VAL A 112 21.89 25.36 -7.75
CA VAL A 112 21.08 24.29 -8.32
C VAL A 112 21.81 22.95 -8.22
N LYS A 113 23.09 22.89 -8.62
CA LYS A 113 23.91 21.68 -8.55
C LYS A 113 24.07 21.16 -7.12
N ARG A 114 24.37 22.03 -6.14
CA ARG A 114 24.50 21.65 -4.74
C ARG A 114 23.18 21.13 -4.17
N ARG A 115 22.09 21.83 -4.39
CA ARG A 115 20.76 21.45 -3.91
C ARG A 115 20.32 20.10 -4.50
N THR A 116 20.52 19.91 -5.80
CA THR A 116 20.22 18.66 -6.49
C THR A 116 21.08 17.53 -5.96
N PHE A 117 22.36 17.76 -5.70
CA PHE A 117 23.26 16.78 -5.12
C PHE A 117 22.75 16.30 -3.74
N PHE A 118 22.46 17.24 -2.83
CA PHE A 118 21.97 16.87 -1.48
C PHE A 118 20.59 16.23 -1.52
N ALA A 119 19.69 16.67 -2.39
CA ALA A 119 18.40 16.03 -2.58
C ALA A 119 18.57 14.57 -3.05
N ASN A 120 19.40 14.34 -4.07
CA ASN A 120 19.67 12.99 -4.56
C ASN A 120 20.36 12.12 -3.50
N LEU A 121 21.32 12.69 -2.76
CA LEU A 121 21.97 11.98 -1.65
C LEU A 121 20.96 11.56 -0.59
N THR A 122 20.04 12.44 -0.21
CA THR A 122 18.98 12.15 0.76
C THR A 122 18.07 11.02 0.27
N HIS A 123 17.69 11.03 -1.01
CA HIS A 123 16.89 9.94 -1.61
C HIS A 123 17.65 8.61 -1.61
N VAL A 124 18.94 8.62 -1.97
CA VAL A 124 19.77 7.41 -1.96
C VAL A 124 19.89 6.84 -0.54
N VAL A 125 20.23 7.69 0.44
CA VAL A 125 20.32 7.27 1.85
C VAL A 125 18.97 6.78 2.36
N GLY A 126 17.88 7.49 2.04
CA GLY A 126 16.51 7.08 2.38
C GLY A 126 16.14 5.72 1.80
N LEU A 127 16.55 5.43 0.57
CA LEU A 127 16.33 4.14 -0.09
C LEU A 127 17.13 3.02 0.62
N PHE A 128 18.39 3.28 0.95
CA PHE A 128 19.24 2.31 1.67
C PHE A 128 18.72 1.96 3.07
N ILE A 129 18.08 2.89 3.75
CA ILE A 129 17.46 2.66 5.06
C ILE A 129 16.06 2.09 4.90
N GLY A 130 15.26 2.64 3.99
CA GLY A 130 13.85 2.30 3.83
C GLY A 130 13.62 0.92 3.25
N LEU A 131 14.40 0.48 2.26
CA LEU A 131 14.23 -0.84 1.64
C LEU A 131 14.41 -2.01 2.61
N PRO A 132 15.48 -2.07 3.43
CA PRO A 132 15.64 -3.14 4.42
C PRO A 132 14.53 -3.17 5.47
N LEU A 133 13.91 -2.04 5.79
CA LEU A 133 12.78 -1.96 6.71
C LEU A 133 11.46 -2.32 6.03
N ALA A 134 11.25 -1.87 4.81
CA ALA A 134 10.03 -2.15 4.05
C ALA A 134 9.92 -3.62 3.62
N TYR A 135 11.04 -4.26 3.27
CA TYR A 135 11.06 -5.64 2.78
C TYR A 135 10.40 -6.65 3.74
N PRO A 136 10.79 -6.73 5.04
CA PRO A 136 10.16 -7.68 5.96
C PRO A 136 8.68 -7.36 6.21
N VAL A 137 8.29 -6.08 6.22
CA VAL A 137 6.90 -5.66 6.37
C VAL A 137 6.07 -6.11 5.18
N LEU A 138 6.54 -5.85 3.95
CA LEU A 138 5.88 -6.30 2.74
C LEU A 138 5.79 -7.82 2.67
N LYS A 139 6.87 -8.53 2.99
CA LYS A 139 6.89 -9.99 3.02
C LYS A 139 5.89 -10.54 4.04
N PHE A 140 5.76 -9.90 5.21
CA PHE A 140 4.78 -10.28 6.22
C PHE A 140 3.35 -10.07 5.73
N LEU A 141 3.05 -8.91 5.16
CA LEU A 141 1.71 -8.58 4.63
C LEU A 141 1.31 -9.48 3.45
N MET A 142 2.28 -9.85 2.61
CA MET A 142 2.04 -10.68 1.43
C MET A 142 2.04 -12.18 1.74
N LYS A 143 2.55 -12.60 2.91
CA LYS A 143 2.64 -14.02 3.29
C LYS A 143 1.33 -14.80 3.13
N PRO A 144 0.15 -14.30 3.52
CA PRO A 144 -1.12 -15.03 3.36
C PRO A 144 -1.46 -15.33 1.89
N MET A 145 -0.98 -14.53 0.95
CA MET A 145 -1.24 -14.72 -0.50
C MET A 145 -0.40 -15.85 -1.12
N TYR A 146 0.75 -16.15 -0.52
CA TYR A 146 1.72 -17.12 -1.05
C TYR A 146 1.93 -18.34 -0.15
N ALA A 147 1.26 -18.38 1.03
CA ALA A 147 1.35 -19.54 1.90
C ALA A 147 0.70 -20.74 1.20
N PRO A 148 1.43 -21.84 1.00
CA PRO A 148 0.84 -23.04 0.43
C PRO A 148 -0.21 -23.58 1.41
N LEU A 149 -1.37 -23.97 0.85
CA LEU A 149 -2.38 -24.67 1.63
C LEU A 149 -1.87 -26.07 1.96
N ASP A 150 -2.08 -26.48 3.22
CA ASP A 150 -1.73 -27.84 3.64
C ASP A 150 -2.73 -28.84 3.05
N ASN A 151 -2.24 -29.78 2.24
CA ASN A 151 -3.02 -30.81 1.59
C ASN A 151 -2.64 -32.21 2.11
N ASN A 152 -1.99 -32.31 3.26
CA ASN A 152 -1.58 -33.57 3.84
C ASN A 152 -2.78 -34.39 4.38
N TRP A 153 -2.72 -35.69 4.15
CA TRP A 153 -3.68 -36.63 4.71
C TRP A 153 -3.43 -36.84 6.20
N LEU A 154 -4.46 -36.63 7.01
CA LEU A 154 -4.43 -36.82 8.46
C LEU A 154 -5.23 -38.05 8.83
N LYS A 155 -4.64 -38.95 9.62
CA LYS A 155 -5.31 -40.11 10.20
C LYS A 155 -6.20 -39.64 11.35
N ILE A 156 -7.46 -39.99 11.30
CA ILE A 156 -8.45 -39.59 12.32
C ILE A 156 -9.02 -40.78 13.13
N GLY A 157 -8.83 -41.98 12.67
CA GLY A 157 -9.29 -43.19 13.36
C GLY A 157 -9.66 -44.36 12.45
N ASN A 158 -10.53 -45.23 12.90
CA ASN A 158 -10.98 -46.39 12.16
C ASN A 158 -12.48 -46.35 11.88
N ILE A 159 -12.89 -46.75 10.69
CA ILE A 159 -14.28 -46.75 10.23
C ILE A 159 -15.21 -47.63 11.07
N ALA A 160 -14.67 -48.66 11.78
CA ALA A 160 -15.42 -49.52 12.67
C ALA A 160 -16.14 -48.77 13.81
N LYS A 161 -15.71 -47.54 14.10
CA LYS A 161 -16.38 -46.65 15.06
C LYS A 161 -17.73 -46.12 14.54
N VAL A 162 -17.94 -46.07 13.22
CA VAL A 162 -19.16 -45.60 12.58
C VAL A 162 -20.12 -46.77 12.41
N LYS A 163 -21.05 -46.95 13.36
CA LYS A 163 -21.93 -48.12 13.42
C LYS A 163 -23.26 -47.91 12.69
N ASP A 164 -23.87 -46.77 12.88
CA ASP A 164 -25.23 -46.50 12.44
C ASP A 164 -25.27 -45.71 11.15
N GLU A 165 -26.19 -46.07 10.26
CA GLU A 165 -26.41 -45.32 9.01
C GLU A 165 -27.11 -44.00 9.29
N ASN A 166 -26.75 -42.98 8.49
CA ASN A 166 -27.26 -41.61 8.59
C ASN A 166 -27.13 -41.02 10.00
N SER A 167 -26.12 -41.47 10.76
CA SER A 167 -25.82 -40.98 12.10
C SER A 167 -24.44 -40.31 12.13
N GLY A 168 -24.35 -39.13 12.75
CA GLY A 168 -23.10 -38.41 12.93
C GLY A 168 -22.22 -39.04 14.00
N THR A 169 -21.04 -39.53 13.64
CA THR A 169 -20.01 -40.02 14.55
C THR A 169 -18.86 -39.05 14.61
N GLN A 170 -18.54 -38.57 15.82
CA GLN A 170 -17.45 -37.63 16.03
C GLN A 170 -16.11 -38.33 16.11
N PHE A 171 -15.14 -37.78 15.42
CA PHE A 171 -13.71 -38.13 15.52
C PHE A 171 -12.92 -36.88 15.94
N GLU A 172 -12.00 -37.07 16.86
CA GLU A 172 -11.07 -36.04 17.32
C GLU A 172 -9.69 -36.35 16.76
N TYR A 173 -8.97 -35.35 16.32
CA TYR A 173 -7.63 -35.48 15.78
C TYR A 173 -6.80 -34.29 16.16
N LYS A 174 -5.48 -34.48 16.16
CA LYS A 174 -4.51 -33.43 16.46
C LYS A 174 -3.89 -32.93 15.17
N ARG A 175 -3.85 -31.63 15.01
CA ARG A 175 -3.14 -30.95 13.92
C ARG A 175 -2.00 -30.12 14.47
N LYS A 176 -0.82 -30.28 13.90
CA LYS A 176 0.31 -29.41 14.17
C LYS A 176 0.16 -28.12 13.37
N ILE A 177 0.18 -27.00 14.04
CA ILE A 177 0.21 -25.68 13.42
C ILE A 177 1.53 -25.00 13.78
N LYS A 178 2.09 -24.35 12.77
CA LYS A 178 3.26 -23.50 12.92
C LYS A 178 2.89 -22.08 12.51
N GLU A 179 2.68 -21.22 13.49
CA GLU A 179 2.38 -19.82 13.27
C GLU A 179 3.65 -18.99 13.40
N ALA A 180 4.09 -18.40 12.29
CA ALA A 180 5.20 -17.44 12.19
C ALA A 180 6.41 -17.77 13.09
N TYR A 181 6.54 -17.06 14.21
CA TYR A 181 7.64 -17.17 15.16
C TYR A 181 7.31 -18.01 16.41
N MET A 182 6.09 -18.55 16.49
CA MET A 182 5.67 -19.41 17.59
C MET A 182 6.21 -20.83 17.40
N PRO A 183 6.53 -21.56 18.48
CA PRO A 183 6.83 -22.98 18.40
C PRO A 183 5.62 -23.75 17.84
N GLU A 184 5.88 -24.89 17.23
CA GLU A 184 4.79 -25.76 16.74
C GLU A 184 3.84 -26.09 17.90
N ALA A 185 2.56 -25.78 17.71
CA ALA A 185 1.50 -26.09 18.64
C ALA A 185 0.62 -27.21 18.07
N GLU A 186 0.20 -28.16 18.92
CA GLU A 186 -0.81 -29.12 18.57
C GLU A 186 -2.18 -28.58 18.99
N ILE A 187 -3.09 -28.48 18.03
CA ILE A 187 -4.49 -28.15 18.30
C ILE A 187 -5.37 -29.39 18.11
N GLU A 188 -6.32 -29.57 19.01
CA GLU A 188 -7.35 -30.59 18.88
C GLU A 188 -8.47 -30.05 18.01
N LYS A 189 -8.83 -30.84 17.01
CA LYS A 189 -9.95 -30.58 16.09
C LYS A 189 -10.88 -31.76 16.06
N ASN A 190 -12.11 -31.53 15.63
CA ASN A 190 -13.10 -32.57 15.43
C ASN A 190 -13.61 -32.57 13.98
N VAL A 191 -14.04 -33.74 13.54
CA VAL A 191 -14.67 -34.00 12.26
C VAL A 191 -15.85 -34.93 12.51
N TRP A 192 -16.91 -34.78 11.74
CA TRP A 192 -18.08 -35.64 11.80
C TRP A 192 -18.10 -36.58 10.60
N LEU A 193 -18.16 -37.87 10.84
CA LEU A 193 -18.37 -38.88 9.82
C LEU A 193 -19.81 -39.38 9.87
N VAL A 194 -20.37 -39.55 8.67
CA VAL A 194 -21.68 -40.14 8.46
C VAL A 194 -21.56 -41.28 7.47
N LYS A 195 -22.02 -42.49 7.84
CA LYS A 195 -22.24 -43.58 6.90
C LYS A 195 -23.58 -43.30 6.21
N ALA A 196 -23.51 -42.82 4.98
CA ALA A 196 -24.66 -42.28 4.26
C ALA A 196 -25.35 -43.38 3.43
N THR A 197 -26.68 -43.41 3.49
CA THR A 197 -27.47 -44.20 2.54
C THR A 197 -27.45 -43.56 1.14
N PRO A 198 -27.78 -44.32 0.06
CA PRO A 198 -27.83 -43.77 -1.30
C PRO A 198 -28.70 -42.52 -1.44
N ALA A 199 -29.81 -42.44 -0.69
CA ALA A 199 -30.69 -41.27 -0.68
C ALA A 199 -30.04 -40.04 -0.07
N VAL A 200 -29.17 -40.19 0.94
CA VAL A 200 -28.39 -39.11 1.54
C VAL A 200 -27.26 -38.69 0.62
N LEU A 201 -26.59 -39.66 -0.01
CA LEU A 201 -25.53 -39.37 -0.99
C LEU A 201 -26.06 -38.57 -2.20
N GLU A 202 -27.26 -38.92 -2.69
CA GLU A 202 -27.87 -38.18 -3.82
C GLU A 202 -28.17 -36.71 -3.44
N LYS A 203 -28.64 -36.46 -2.21
CA LYS A 203 -28.82 -35.07 -1.72
C LYS A 203 -27.54 -34.27 -1.69
N VAL A 204 -26.42 -34.92 -1.34
CA VAL A 204 -25.09 -34.25 -1.24
C VAL A 204 -24.47 -34.04 -2.61
N TYR A 205 -24.40 -35.10 -3.41
CA TYR A 205 -23.62 -35.12 -4.64
C TYR A 205 -24.43 -34.76 -5.89
N GLN A 206 -25.77 -34.86 -5.83
CA GLN A 206 -26.66 -34.55 -6.97
C GLN A 206 -26.23 -35.26 -8.26
N GLY A 207 -25.81 -36.52 -8.12
CA GLY A 207 -25.36 -37.35 -9.23
C GLY A 207 -23.93 -37.08 -9.74
N LYS A 208 -23.20 -36.16 -9.12
CA LYS A 208 -21.83 -35.78 -9.56
C LYS A 208 -20.79 -36.01 -8.46
N ASP A 209 -19.58 -36.41 -8.85
CA ASP A 209 -18.45 -36.47 -7.94
C ASP A 209 -18.09 -35.04 -7.45
N MET A 210 -17.59 -34.91 -6.24
CA MET A 210 -17.18 -33.64 -5.67
C MET A 210 -15.66 -33.47 -5.73
N GLU A 211 -15.21 -32.49 -6.49
CA GLU A 211 -13.79 -32.17 -6.62
C GLU A 211 -13.36 -31.09 -5.62
N PHE A 212 -12.19 -31.30 -5.03
CA PHE A 212 -11.54 -30.34 -4.16
C PHE A 212 -10.31 -29.77 -4.86
N MET A 213 -10.21 -28.45 -4.86
CA MET A 213 -9.15 -27.71 -5.56
C MET A 213 -8.14 -27.11 -4.57
N ASP A 214 -6.91 -26.93 -5.01
CA ASP A 214 -5.92 -26.10 -4.32
C ASP A 214 -6.13 -24.61 -4.64
N SER A 215 -5.27 -23.75 -4.08
CA SER A 215 -5.30 -22.30 -4.32
C SER A 215 -5.01 -21.90 -5.77
N ALA A 216 -4.39 -22.80 -6.56
CA ALA A 216 -4.10 -22.60 -7.97
C ALA A 216 -5.21 -23.15 -8.90
N GLY A 217 -6.30 -23.69 -8.34
CA GLY A 217 -7.39 -24.28 -9.11
C GLY A 217 -7.09 -25.69 -9.65
N LYS A 218 -6.04 -26.34 -9.14
CA LYS A 218 -5.71 -27.73 -9.50
C LYS A 218 -6.48 -28.69 -8.57
N ALA A 219 -7.10 -29.73 -9.14
CA ALA A 219 -7.77 -30.77 -8.37
C ALA A 219 -6.74 -31.54 -7.51
N ILE A 220 -6.99 -31.60 -6.21
CA ILE A 220 -6.19 -32.34 -5.22
C ILE A 220 -6.82 -33.65 -4.84
N TRP A 221 -8.16 -33.73 -4.87
CA TRP A 221 -8.90 -34.92 -4.53
C TRP A 221 -10.32 -34.86 -5.10
N THR A 222 -10.92 -36.04 -5.27
CA THR A 222 -12.32 -36.19 -5.70
C THR A 222 -13.03 -37.18 -4.80
N ASN A 223 -14.00 -36.72 -4.04
CA ASN A 223 -14.92 -37.62 -3.35
C ASN A 223 -15.89 -38.22 -4.36
N LYS A 224 -15.92 -39.56 -4.45
CA LYS A 224 -16.82 -40.28 -5.35
C LYS A 224 -18.24 -40.24 -4.81
N LYS A 225 -19.21 -40.01 -5.67
CA LYS A 225 -20.63 -39.96 -5.32
C LYS A 225 -21.18 -41.25 -4.72
N ASP A 226 -20.58 -42.38 -5.07
CA ASP A 226 -20.97 -43.72 -4.59
C ASP A 226 -20.19 -44.15 -3.34
N PHE A 227 -19.30 -43.29 -2.83
CA PHE A 227 -18.55 -43.58 -1.61
C PHE A 227 -19.43 -43.39 -0.39
N PRO A 228 -19.64 -44.46 0.46
CA PRO A 228 -20.70 -44.46 1.47
C PRO A 228 -20.42 -43.59 2.71
N TYR A 229 -19.33 -42.88 2.76
CA TYR A 229 -18.96 -42.07 3.92
C TYR A 229 -18.80 -40.61 3.55
N LEU A 230 -19.41 -39.75 4.37
CA LEU A 230 -19.27 -38.29 4.29
C LEU A 230 -18.46 -37.82 5.49
N ALA A 231 -17.52 -36.91 5.25
CA ALA A 231 -16.74 -36.22 6.28
C ALA A 231 -17.10 -34.74 6.30
N PHE A 232 -17.66 -34.26 7.40
CA PHE A 232 -18.02 -32.85 7.58
C PHE A 232 -17.05 -32.17 8.52
N SER A 233 -16.59 -30.97 8.15
CA SER A 233 -15.81 -30.09 9.04
C SER A 233 -16.58 -29.91 10.37
N GLY A 234 -15.85 -29.91 11.48
CA GLY A 234 -16.47 -29.68 12.81
C GLY A 234 -16.95 -28.24 13.05
N LYS A 235 -16.81 -27.35 12.05
CA LYS A 235 -17.18 -25.93 12.15
C LYS A 235 -18.48 -25.62 11.40
N CYS A 236 -19.41 -24.94 12.09
CA CYS A 236 -20.65 -24.45 11.48
C CYS A 236 -20.39 -23.36 10.45
N PRO A 237 -20.95 -23.45 9.22
CA PRO A 237 -20.76 -22.46 8.16
C PRO A 237 -21.28 -21.06 8.48
N HIS A 238 -22.07 -20.89 9.54
CA HIS A 238 -22.55 -19.57 9.98
C HIS A 238 -21.40 -18.71 10.50
N LEU A 239 -20.82 -19.06 11.66
CA LEU A 239 -19.74 -18.31 12.31
C LEU A 239 -18.64 -19.22 12.91
N GLY A 240 -18.51 -20.46 12.44
CA GLY A 240 -17.43 -21.36 12.84
C GLY A 240 -17.60 -22.05 14.18
N CYS A 241 -18.77 -21.96 14.84
CA CYS A 241 -19.04 -22.66 16.09
C CYS A 241 -19.01 -24.17 15.91
N ALA A 242 -18.59 -24.91 16.95
CA ALA A 242 -18.73 -26.36 16.99
C ALA A 242 -20.22 -26.74 17.14
N TYR A 243 -20.64 -27.72 16.38
CA TYR A 243 -22.00 -28.28 16.45
C TYR A 243 -21.96 -29.71 16.93
N LYS A 244 -23.13 -30.26 17.30
CA LYS A 244 -23.26 -31.61 17.85
C LYS A 244 -24.36 -32.38 17.17
N TRP A 245 -24.16 -33.69 17.00
CA TRP A 245 -25.20 -34.63 16.62
C TRP A 245 -26.09 -34.95 17.83
N ARG A 246 -27.38 -34.70 17.73
CA ARG A 246 -28.33 -34.92 18.83
C ARG A 246 -29.77 -35.11 18.36
N LYS A 247 -30.60 -35.67 19.24
CA LYS A 247 -32.04 -35.82 19.00
C LYS A 247 -32.74 -34.45 19.18
N HIS A 248 -33.42 -34.00 18.15
CA HIS A 248 -34.33 -32.86 18.18
C HIS A 248 -35.76 -33.37 18.42
N LYS A 249 -36.60 -32.59 19.12
CA LYS A 249 -37.95 -33.01 19.52
C LYS A 249 -38.88 -33.32 18.34
N VAL A 250 -38.72 -32.58 17.23
CA VAL A 250 -39.59 -32.68 16.06
C VAL A 250 -38.88 -33.32 14.88
N LEU A 251 -37.60 -32.93 14.63
CA LEU A 251 -36.85 -33.28 13.42
C LEU A 251 -36.07 -34.60 13.52
N GLY A 252 -36.15 -35.31 14.67
CA GLY A 252 -35.39 -36.53 14.88
C GLY A 252 -33.89 -36.27 15.16
N GLN A 253 -33.01 -37.07 14.58
CA GLN A 253 -31.56 -36.92 14.74
C GLN A 253 -31.02 -35.86 13.76
N VAL A 254 -30.33 -34.86 14.30
CA VAL A 254 -29.85 -33.72 13.54
C VAL A 254 -28.47 -33.22 14.02
N PHE A 255 -27.74 -32.53 13.18
CA PHE A 255 -26.66 -31.68 13.62
C PHE A 255 -27.24 -30.35 14.10
N LEU A 256 -26.94 -29.97 15.33
CA LEU A 256 -27.39 -28.73 15.94
C LEU A 256 -26.20 -27.88 16.37
N CYS A 257 -26.12 -26.65 15.85
CA CYS A 257 -25.18 -25.63 16.31
C CYS A 257 -25.81 -24.86 17.49
N PRO A 258 -25.20 -24.87 18.69
CA PRO A 258 -25.78 -24.22 19.87
C PRO A 258 -25.71 -22.71 19.86
N CYS A 259 -24.82 -22.10 19.02
CA CYS A 259 -24.58 -20.66 19.04
C CYS A 259 -25.79 -19.85 18.53
N HIS A 260 -26.33 -20.22 17.38
CA HIS A 260 -27.46 -19.52 16.76
C HIS A 260 -28.50 -20.45 16.19
N LEU A 261 -28.51 -21.70 16.72
CA LEU A 261 -29.52 -22.70 16.44
C LEU A 261 -29.65 -23.13 14.96
N SER A 262 -28.56 -23.08 14.19
CA SER A 262 -28.57 -23.69 12.87
C SER A 262 -28.69 -25.21 12.99
N ILE A 263 -29.61 -25.80 12.25
CA ILE A 263 -29.96 -27.23 12.26
C ILE A 263 -29.69 -27.81 10.88
N TYR A 264 -29.08 -29.01 10.86
CA TYR A 264 -28.76 -29.68 9.61
C TYR A 264 -29.18 -31.14 9.69
N ASP A 265 -29.61 -31.72 8.57
CA ASP A 265 -29.87 -33.13 8.44
C ASP A 265 -28.59 -33.99 8.33
N ALA A 266 -28.70 -35.28 8.18
CA ALA A 266 -27.57 -36.19 8.01
C ALA A 266 -26.77 -35.97 6.70
N SER A 267 -27.35 -35.29 5.71
CA SER A 267 -26.69 -34.89 4.48
C SER A 267 -25.94 -33.55 4.64
N GLY A 268 -26.01 -32.93 5.82
CA GLY A 268 -25.45 -31.61 6.06
C GLY A 268 -26.28 -30.45 5.52
N GLN A 269 -27.44 -30.71 4.91
CA GLN A 269 -28.32 -29.65 4.40
C GLN A 269 -28.97 -28.88 5.55
N VAL A 270 -29.10 -27.56 5.37
CA VAL A 270 -29.71 -26.67 6.35
C VAL A 270 -31.20 -26.96 6.42
N LEU A 271 -31.70 -27.31 7.61
CA LEU A 271 -33.13 -27.46 7.89
C LEU A 271 -33.72 -26.19 8.49
N ASP A 272 -32.96 -25.51 9.34
CA ASP A 272 -33.38 -24.27 10.00
C ASP A 272 -32.17 -23.46 10.49
N GLY A 273 -32.39 -22.17 10.78
CA GLY A 273 -31.40 -21.28 11.36
C GLY A 273 -30.63 -20.44 10.34
N PRO A 274 -29.66 -19.60 10.82
CA PRO A 274 -29.02 -18.57 10.01
C PRO A 274 -27.85 -19.06 9.15
N ALA A 275 -27.54 -20.35 9.11
CA ALA A 275 -26.44 -20.85 8.29
C ALA A 275 -26.66 -20.57 6.79
N PRO A 276 -25.72 -19.94 6.08
CA PRO A 276 -25.91 -19.52 4.69
C PRO A 276 -25.75 -20.66 3.67
N ARG A 277 -25.20 -21.80 4.08
CA ARG A 277 -24.94 -22.99 3.24
C ARG A 277 -24.95 -24.29 4.06
N PRO A 278 -25.00 -25.48 3.40
CA PRO A 278 -24.80 -26.77 4.03
C PRO A 278 -23.47 -26.89 4.77
N LEU A 279 -23.33 -27.93 5.60
CA LEU A 279 -22.08 -28.28 6.26
C LEU A 279 -20.97 -28.52 5.24
N ASP A 280 -19.79 -28.04 5.55
CA ASP A 280 -18.63 -28.14 4.66
C ASP A 280 -18.09 -29.57 4.64
N LEU A 281 -18.08 -30.19 3.46
CA LEU A 281 -17.48 -31.50 3.24
C LEU A 281 -15.94 -31.39 3.16
N LEU A 282 -15.28 -32.46 3.62
CA LEU A 282 -13.85 -32.64 3.55
C LEU A 282 -13.47 -33.79 2.59
N PRO A 283 -12.30 -33.76 1.97
CA PRO A 283 -11.71 -34.92 1.30
C PRO A 283 -11.58 -36.08 2.28
N ILE A 284 -12.07 -37.25 1.91
CA ILE A 284 -12.01 -38.45 2.72
C ILE A 284 -11.54 -39.65 1.91
N GLN A 285 -10.72 -40.47 2.54
CA GLN A 285 -10.42 -41.84 2.05
C GLN A 285 -10.37 -42.82 3.20
N VAL A 286 -10.66 -44.09 2.87
CA VAL A 286 -10.61 -45.22 3.82
C VAL A 286 -9.70 -46.27 3.23
N SER A 287 -8.70 -46.70 4.00
CA SER A 287 -7.78 -47.77 3.58
C SER A 287 -8.46 -49.14 3.66
N ALA A 288 -7.84 -50.16 3.06
CA ALA A 288 -8.29 -51.55 3.15
C ALA A 288 -8.33 -52.07 4.61
N SER A 289 -7.54 -51.51 5.51
CA SER A 289 -7.55 -51.81 6.96
C SER A 289 -8.64 -51.07 7.73
N GLY A 290 -9.47 -50.26 7.08
CA GLY A 290 -10.52 -49.46 7.71
C GLY A 290 -10.00 -48.15 8.33
N GLU A 291 -8.75 -47.78 8.11
CA GLU A 291 -8.21 -46.52 8.60
C GLU A 291 -8.78 -45.34 7.79
N VAL A 292 -9.33 -44.35 8.51
CA VAL A 292 -9.95 -43.17 7.92
C VAL A 292 -8.94 -42.05 7.91
N GLN A 293 -8.81 -41.42 6.76
CA GLN A 293 -7.95 -40.25 6.54
C GLN A 293 -8.75 -39.11 5.89
N ILE A 294 -8.45 -37.87 6.27
CA ILE A 294 -9.02 -36.66 5.70
C ILE A 294 -7.93 -35.67 5.35
N ILE A 295 -8.25 -34.73 4.45
CA ILE A 295 -7.48 -33.50 4.33
C ILE A 295 -8.24 -32.43 5.13
N ASP A 296 -7.58 -31.87 6.14
CA ASP A 296 -8.17 -30.82 6.99
C ASP A 296 -8.22 -29.49 6.23
N MET A 297 -9.39 -29.08 5.85
CA MET A 297 -9.65 -27.83 5.16
C MET A 297 -10.50 -26.91 6.04
N GLU A 298 -10.15 -25.63 6.06
CA GLU A 298 -10.97 -24.61 6.67
C GLU A 298 -11.63 -23.74 5.62
N PHE A 299 -12.89 -23.39 5.86
CA PHE A 299 -13.70 -22.60 4.93
C PHE A 299 -14.16 -21.30 5.59
N LYS A 300 -14.25 -20.25 4.78
CA LYS A 300 -14.74 -18.95 5.25
C LYS A 300 -16.17 -19.07 5.71
N ALA A 301 -16.44 -18.70 6.97
CA ALA A 301 -17.79 -18.68 7.54
C ALA A 301 -18.59 -17.45 7.08
N GLY A 302 -19.92 -17.47 7.23
CA GLY A 302 -20.81 -16.36 6.97
C GLY A 302 -21.09 -16.04 5.48
N ILE A 303 -20.62 -16.87 4.54
CA ILE A 303 -20.82 -16.67 3.11
C ILE A 303 -21.52 -17.89 2.47
N LYS A 304 -22.26 -17.66 1.36
CA LYS A 304 -22.98 -18.71 0.65
C LYS A 304 -22.06 -19.69 -0.09
N THR A 305 -20.96 -19.20 -0.64
CA THR A 305 -20.00 -20.01 -1.39
C THR A 305 -19.00 -20.68 -0.46
N GLN A 306 -18.69 -21.96 -0.71
CA GLN A 306 -17.65 -22.69 0.01
C GLN A 306 -16.28 -22.20 -0.48
N THR A 307 -15.65 -21.32 0.27
CA THR A 307 -14.32 -20.75 -0.05
C THR A 307 -13.31 -21.23 0.97
N ARG A 308 -12.32 -21.98 0.52
CA ARG A 308 -11.22 -22.47 1.36
C ARG A 308 -10.29 -21.34 1.77
N ILE A 309 -9.86 -21.33 3.03
CA ILE A 309 -8.95 -20.31 3.60
C ILE A 309 -7.67 -20.91 4.17
N VAL A 310 -7.65 -22.20 4.54
CA VAL A 310 -6.49 -22.95 5.06
C VAL A 310 -6.46 -24.35 4.48
#